data_55e573cde2a95a6e6f630059aeafd825
#
_entry.id   55e573cde2a95a6e6f630059aeafd825
#
_cell.length_a   1.000
_cell.length_b   1.000
_cell.length_c   1.000
_cell.angle_alpha   90.00
_cell.angle_beta   90.00
_cell.angle_gamma   90.00
#
_symmetry.space_group_name_H-M   'P 1'
#
loop_
_entity.id
_entity.type
_entity.pdbx_description
1 polymer ?
#
loop_
_entity_poly.entity_id
_entity_poly.type
_entity_poly.pdbx_seq_one_letter_code
_entity_poly.pdbx_strand_id
1 'polypeptide(L)'
;MNQKRGVSDVLAFFYALWSFSALGRSSYEYLFKNPRPANLVPAHLSTFVGVLYIFIIVGLRRRSPRAWWITLGLLLVELSGVLLVGTIDVIWRPFPYATVWSNYGIGYFFMPLILPFLGLAWIVRRETRAAYGVLRRE
;
A
#
# COMPACT_ATOMS: atom_id res chain seq x y z
N MET A 1 3.05 3.14 27.27
CA MET A 1 3.01 3.10 25.80
C MET A 1 1.64 2.63 25.35
N ASN A 2 1.02 3.33 24.44
CA ASN A 2 -0.34 3.02 24.00
C ASN A 2 -0.30 1.84 23.01
N GLN A 3 -1.05 0.76 23.31
CA GLN A 3 -1.13 -0.43 22.46
C GLN A 3 -1.54 -0.09 21.01
N LYS A 4 -2.36 0.96 20.83
CA LYS A 4 -2.79 1.41 19.51
C LYS A 4 -1.64 1.93 18.66
N ARG A 5 -0.62 2.54 19.28
CA ARG A 5 0.58 2.96 18.59
C ARG A 5 1.43 1.78 18.15
N GLY A 6 1.45 0.72 18.95
CA GLY A 6 2.20 -0.49 18.62
C GLY A 6 1.76 -1.09 17.30
N VAL A 7 0.44 -1.21 17.07
CA VAL A 7 -0.10 -1.75 15.82
C VAL A 7 0.21 -0.82 14.64
N SER A 8 -0.02 0.49 14.81
CA SER A 8 0.27 1.43 13.72
C SER A 8 1.75 1.51 13.39
N ASP A 9 2.62 1.37 14.40
CA ASP A 9 4.07 1.35 14.17
C ASP A 9 4.50 0.10 13.40
N VAL A 10 3.92 -1.07 13.71
CA VAL A 10 4.19 -2.31 12.98
C VAL A 10 3.71 -2.19 11.54
N LEU A 11 2.50 -1.70 11.32
CA LEU A 11 1.96 -1.48 9.97
C LEU A 11 2.83 -0.50 9.20
N ALA A 12 3.20 0.63 9.82
CA ALA A 12 4.04 1.64 9.19
C ALA A 12 5.41 1.06 8.80
N PHE A 13 5.98 0.21 9.66
CA PHE A 13 7.25 -0.46 9.36
C PHE A 13 7.15 -1.31 8.10
N PHE A 14 6.11 -2.15 8.00
CA PHE A 14 5.93 -3.00 6.82
C PHE A 14 5.65 -2.17 5.56
N TYR A 15 4.84 -1.12 5.67
CA TYR A 15 4.61 -0.23 4.53
C TYR A 15 5.89 0.48 4.11
N ALA A 16 6.73 0.90 5.07
CA ALA A 16 8.01 1.53 4.76
C ALA A 16 8.95 0.54 4.03
N LEU A 17 9.03 -0.69 4.52
CA LEU A 17 9.85 -1.73 3.92
C LEU A 17 9.43 -2.00 2.47
N TRP A 18 8.15 -2.19 2.25
CA TRP A 18 7.62 -2.49 0.91
C TRP A 18 7.62 -1.25 0.01
N SER A 19 7.42 -0.04 0.55
CA SER A 19 7.59 1.20 -0.20
C SER A 19 9.02 1.33 -0.72
N PHE A 20 9.99 1.14 0.14
CA PHE A 20 11.41 1.17 -0.23
C PHE A 20 11.70 0.14 -1.32
N SER A 21 11.19 -1.07 -1.16
CA SER A 21 11.37 -2.15 -2.14
C SER A 21 10.74 -1.80 -3.48
N ALA A 22 9.52 -1.25 -3.48
CA ALA A 22 8.81 -0.88 -4.70
C ALA A 22 9.53 0.25 -5.45
N LEU A 23 9.98 1.27 -4.72
CA LEU A 23 10.70 2.39 -5.32
C LEU A 23 12.09 1.98 -5.82
N GLY A 24 12.76 1.12 -5.07
CA GLY A 24 14.05 0.56 -5.50
C GLY A 24 13.90 -0.26 -6.77
N ARG A 25 12.87 -1.08 -6.83
CA ARG A 25 12.57 -1.89 -8.01
C ARG A 25 12.25 -1.03 -9.22
N SER A 26 11.41 -0.02 -9.07
CA SER A 26 11.05 0.87 -10.18
C SER A 26 12.28 1.66 -10.66
N SER A 27 13.12 2.11 -9.74
CA SER A 27 14.37 2.79 -10.10
C SER A 27 15.29 1.89 -10.92
N TYR A 28 15.44 0.63 -10.51
CA TYR A 28 16.19 -0.35 -11.26
C TYR A 28 15.63 -0.53 -12.67
N GLU A 29 14.31 -0.62 -12.78
CA GLU A 29 13.66 -0.83 -14.07
C GLU A 29 13.82 0.37 -14.99
N TYR A 30 13.77 1.60 -14.46
CA TYR A 30 14.02 2.82 -15.26
C TYR A 30 15.46 2.90 -15.75
N LEU A 31 16.41 2.49 -14.93
CA LEU A 31 17.84 2.66 -15.24
C LEU A 31 18.39 1.54 -16.13
N PHE A 32 17.91 0.31 -15.94
CA PHE A 32 18.56 -0.87 -16.51
C PHE A 32 17.72 -1.63 -17.51
N LYS A 33 16.40 -1.42 -17.57
CA LYS A 33 15.54 -2.05 -18.55
C LYS A 33 15.37 -1.14 -19.76
N ASN A 34 15.18 -1.79 -20.94
CA ASN A 34 15.10 -1.08 -22.21
C ASN A 34 13.93 -0.07 -22.19
N PRO A 35 14.19 1.25 -22.42
CA PRO A 35 13.23 2.30 -22.17
C PRO A 35 12.20 2.48 -23.29
N ARG A 36 11.45 1.44 -23.62
CA ARG A 36 10.27 1.61 -24.48
C ARG A 36 9.07 1.96 -23.60
N PRO A 37 8.20 2.89 -24.03
CA PRO A 37 7.06 3.32 -23.20
C PRO A 37 6.21 2.15 -22.68
N ALA A 38 5.97 1.14 -23.52
CA ALA A 38 5.19 -0.03 -23.11
C ALA A 38 5.88 -0.84 -22.02
N ASN A 39 7.23 -0.83 -21.98
CA ASN A 39 8.00 -1.55 -20.98
C ASN A 39 8.08 -0.81 -19.64
N LEU A 40 7.72 0.47 -19.63
CA LEU A 40 7.78 1.29 -18.40
C LEU A 40 6.47 1.26 -17.61
N VAL A 41 5.39 0.71 -18.15
CA VAL A 41 4.11 0.66 -17.45
C VAL A 41 4.22 -0.04 -16.09
N PRO A 42 4.85 -1.24 -15.98
CA PRO A 42 5.04 -1.86 -14.67
C PRO A 42 5.91 -1.03 -13.73
N ALA A 43 6.93 -0.34 -14.25
CA ALA A 43 7.77 0.55 -13.44
C ALA A 43 6.97 1.73 -12.90
N HIS A 44 6.13 2.33 -13.73
CA HIS A 44 5.25 3.43 -13.31
C HIS A 44 4.26 2.95 -12.24
N LEU A 45 3.70 1.75 -12.41
CA LEU A 45 2.79 1.19 -11.43
C LEU A 45 3.49 0.95 -10.09
N SER A 46 4.70 0.39 -10.11
CA SER A 46 5.48 0.16 -8.89
C SER A 46 5.85 1.48 -8.19
N THR A 47 6.16 2.53 -8.96
CA THR A 47 6.39 3.87 -8.42
C THR A 47 5.12 4.40 -7.73
N PHE A 48 3.97 4.27 -8.39
CA PHE A 48 2.69 4.67 -7.81
C PHE A 48 2.43 3.94 -6.49
N VAL A 49 2.67 2.63 -6.45
CA VAL A 49 2.48 1.83 -5.24
C VAL A 49 3.41 2.31 -4.12
N GLY A 50 4.68 2.56 -4.44
CA GLY A 50 5.64 3.06 -3.44
C GLY A 50 5.24 4.40 -2.85
N VAL A 51 4.78 5.32 -3.69
CA VAL A 51 4.30 6.65 -3.25
C VAL A 51 3.02 6.50 -2.43
N LEU A 52 2.09 5.65 -2.88
CA LEU A 52 0.86 5.36 -2.15
C LEU A 52 1.17 4.87 -0.73
N TYR A 53 2.14 3.98 -0.59
CA TYR A 53 2.54 3.44 0.71
C TYR A 53 3.13 4.52 1.62
N ILE A 54 3.87 5.49 1.07
CA ILE A 54 4.38 6.63 1.85
C ILE A 54 3.21 7.43 2.42
N PHE A 55 2.18 7.72 1.63
CA PHE A 55 1.00 8.43 2.11
C PHE A 55 0.24 7.64 3.17
N ILE A 56 0.17 6.31 3.02
CA ILE A 56 -0.44 5.45 4.04
C ILE A 56 0.34 5.54 5.35
N ILE A 57 1.68 5.51 5.29
CA ILE A 57 2.53 5.65 6.48
C ILE A 57 2.22 6.96 7.21
N VAL A 58 2.15 8.06 6.47
CA VAL A 58 1.83 9.36 7.07
C VAL A 58 0.45 9.31 7.73
N GLY A 59 -0.53 8.74 7.06
CA GLY A 59 -1.88 8.60 7.61
C GLY A 59 -1.95 7.72 8.85
N LEU A 60 -1.14 6.66 8.90
CA LEU A 60 -1.08 5.78 10.06
C LEU A 60 -0.49 6.50 11.29
N ARG A 61 0.34 7.49 11.05
CA ARG A 61 1.03 8.19 12.14
C ARG A 61 0.34 9.47 12.57
N ARG A 62 -0.46 10.09 11.72
CA ARG A 62 -1.21 11.30 12.07
C ARG A 62 -2.53 10.95 12.73
N ARG A 63 -2.88 11.67 13.80
CA ARG A 63 -4.08 11.40 14.59
C ARG A 63 -5.07 12.56 14.45
N SER A 64 -5.81 12.60 13.34
CA SER A 64 -6.87 13.58 13.11
C SER A 64 -8.02 12.92 12.36
N PRO A 65 -9.24 13.45 12.44
CA PRO A 65 -10.36 12.89 11.67
C PRO A 65 -10.11 12.91 10.17
N ARG A 66 -9.46 13.96 9.66
CA ARG A 66 -9.11 14.03 8.23
C ARG A 66 -8.13 12.92 7.85
N ALA A 67 -7.12 12.68 8.70
CA ALA A 67 -6.15 11.60 8.45
C ALA A 67 -6.83 10.24 8.44
N TRP A 68 -7.83 10.01 9.28
CA TRP A 68 -8.60 8.77 9.29
C TRP A 68 -9.29 8.52 7.95
N TRP A 69 -10.01 9.54 7.45
CA TRP A 69 -10.72 9.42 6.18
C TRP A 69 -9.78 9.22 5.00
N ILE A 70 -8.67 9.95 4.99
CA ILE A 70 -7.66 9.82 3.92
C ILE A 70 -7.02 8.43 3.98
N THR A 71 -6.65 7.96 5.16
CA THR A 71 -6.03 6.63 5.32
C THR A 71 -6.98 5.52 4.91
N LEU A 72 -8.25 5.62 5.31
CA LEU A 72 -9.27 4.66 4.88
C LEU A 72 -9.36 4.61 3.35
N GLY A 73 -9.43 5.77 2.70
CA GLY A 73 -9.48 5.85 1.25
C GLY A 73 -8.25 5.26 0.59
N LEU A 74 -7.06 5.55 1.13
CA LEU A 74 -5.81 5.01 0.59
C LEU A 74 -5.73 3.48 0.73
N LEU A 75 -6.18 2.94 1.85
CA LEU A 75 -6.22 1.48 2.06
C LEU A 75 -7.20 0.82 1.10
N LEU A 76 -8.34 1.45 0.83
CA LEU A 76 -9.30 0.95 -0.15
C LEU A 76 -8.74 1.01 -1.57
N VAL A 77 -8.01 2.07 -1.91
CA VAL A 77 -7.32 2.18 -3.19
C VAL A 77 -6.29 1.06 -3.33
N GLU A 78 -5.50 0.81 -2.30
CA GLU A 78 -4.52 -0.27 -2.32
C GLU A 78 -5.18 -1.63 -2.52
N LEU A 79 -6.20 -1.94 -1.73
CA LEU A 79 -6.90 -3.22 -1.84
C LEU A 79 -7.51 -3.40 -3.23
N SER A 80 -8.21 -2.37 -3.71
CA SER A 80 -8.80 -2.39 -5.06
C SER A 80 -7.72 -2.57 -6.12
N GLY A 81 -6.60 -1.86 -5.98
CA GLY A 81 -5.50 -1.92 -6.94
C GLY A 81 -4.85 -3.28 -6.99
N VAL A 82 -4.53 -3.88 -5.84
CA VAL A 82 -3.89 -5.20 -5.83
C VAL A 82 -4.82 -6.28 -6.38
N LEU A 83 -6.11 -6.19 -6.07
CA LEU A 83 -7.09 -7.14 -6.61
C LEU A 83 -7.27 -6.95 -8.12
N LEU A 84 -7.39 -5.71 -8.58
CA LEU A 84 -7.58 -5.41 -9.99
C LEU A 84 -6.35 -5.77 -10.82
N VAL A 85 -5.18 -5.29 -10.43
CA VAL A 85 -3.93 -5.55 -11.16
C VAL A 85 -3.59 -7.02 -11.09
N GLY A 86 -3.76 -7.65 -9.91
CA GLY A 86 -3.50 -9.08 -9.76
C GLY A 86 -4.38 -9.92 -10.67
N THR A 87 -5.67 -9.59 -10.75
CA THR A 87 -6.61 -10.32 -11.61
C THR A 87 -6.30 -10.11 -13.08
N ILE A 88 -6.02 -8.87 -13.48
CA ILE A 88 -5.66 -8.56 -14.86
C ILE A 88 -4.40 -9.31 -15.26
N ASP A 89 -3.40 -9.33 -14.39
CA ASP A 89 -2.14 -9.99 -14.70
C ASP A 89 -2.31 -11.51 -14.79
N VAL A 90 -3.12 -12.11 -13.95
CA VAL A 90 -3.38 -13.55 -13.98
C VAL A 90 -4.13 -13.95 -15.26
N ILE A 91 -5.11 -13.15 -15.68
CA ILE A 91 -5.97 -13.51 -16.81
C ILE A 91 -5.32 -13.16 -18.15
N TRP A 92 -4.82 -11.93 -18.30
CA TRP A 92 -4.34 -11.41 -19.59
C TRP A 92 -2.82 -11.30 -19.71
N ARG A 93 -2.11 -11.25 -18.60
CA ARG A 93 -0.65 -11.08 -18.53
C ARG A 93 -0.13 -9.97 -19.45
N PRO A 94 -0.66 -8.72 -19.30
CA PRO A 94 -0.32 -7.63 -20.23
C PRO A 94 1.05 -7.03 -19.98
N PHE A 95 1.68 -7.31 -18.85
CA PHE A 95 2.92 -6.67 -18.46
C PHE A 95 4.12 -7.49 -18.91
N PRO A 96 5.16 -6.83 -19.48
CA PRO A 96 6.38 -7.52 -19.90
C PRO A 96 7.18 -8.08 -18.73
N TYR A 97 6.95 -7.59 -17.52
CA TYR A 97 7.56 -8.09 -16.28
C TYR A 97 6.63 -7.77 -15.10
N ALA A 98 6.88 -8.42 -13.97
CA ALA A 98 5.99 -8.32 -12.83
C ALA A 98 6.04 -6.95 -12.17
N THR A 99 4.89 -6.50 -11.67
CA THR A 99 4.77 -5.32 -10.82
C THR A 99 4.66 -5.75 -9.35
N VAL A 100 4.63 -4.77 -8.43
CA VAL A 100 4.41 -5.03 -7.00
C VAL A 100 3.08 -5.74 -6.76
N TRP A 101 2.07 -5.44 -7.57
CA TRP A 101 0.71 -6.02 -7.42
C TRP A 101 0.44 -7.22 -8.31
N SER A 102 1.39 -7.59 -9.17
CA SER A 102 1.21 -8.75 -10.07
C SER A 102 1.01 -10.02 -9.25
N ASN A 103 0.07 -10.84 -9.70
CA ASN A 103 -0.33 -12.08 -9.01
C ASN A 103 -0.62 -11.82 -7.53
N TYR A 104 -1.32 -10.72 -7.24
CA TYR A 104 -1.73 -10.32 -5.88
C TYR A 104 -0.55 -10.07 -4.93
N GLY A 105 0.60 -9.69 -5.50
CA GLY A 105 1.79 -9.38 -4.73
C GLY A 105 2.67 -10.57 -4.38
N ILE A 106 2.60 -11.64 -5.16
CA ILE A 106 3.37 -12.87 -4.89
C ILE A 106 4.88 -12.61 -4.76
N GLY A 107 5.42 -11.66 -5.54
CA GLY A 107 6.83 -11.30 -5.45
C GLY A 107 7.23 -10.64 -4.14
N TYR A 108 6.27 -10.25 -3.33
CA TYR A 108 6.44 -9.60 -2.03
C TYR A 108 5.71 -10.37 -0.94
N PHE A 109 5.69 -11.70 -1.03
CA PHE A 109 5.07 -12.60 -0.03
C PHE A 109 3.59 -12.30 0.21
N PHE A 110 2.88 -11.83 -0.82
CA PHE A 110 1.46 -11.43 -0.74
C PHE A 110 1.21 -10.27 0.25
N MET A 111 2.25 -9.60 0.73
CA MET A 111 2.08 -8.48 1.66
C MET A 111 1.27 -7.34 1.05
N PRO A 112 1.40 -7.01 -0.26
CA PRO A 112 0.51 -6.01 -0.86
C PRO A 112 -0.98 -6.36 -0.77
N LEU A 113 -1.33 -7.64 -0.65
CA LEU A 113 -2.70 -8.09 -0.42
C LEU A 113 -3.04 -8.14 1.08
N ILE A 114 -2.11 -8.62 1.90
CA ILE A 114 -2.32 -8.81 3.34
C ILE A 114 -2.40 -7.49 4.08
N LEU A 115 -1.49 -6.55 3.77
CA LEU A 115 -1.40 -5.27 4.48
C LEU A 115 -2.69 -4.44 4.45
N PRO A 116 -3.38 -4.28 3.30
CA PRO A 116 -4.61 -3.50 3.31
C PRO A 116 -5.72 -4.16 4.13
N PHE A 117 -5.80 -5.49 4.18
CA PHE A 117 -6.75 -6.16 5.07
C PHE A 117 -6.45 -5.88 6.53
N LEU A 118 -5.18 -5.98 6.93
CA LEU A 118 -4.77 -5.67 8.30
C LEU A 118 -4.98 -4.20 8.62
N GLY A 119 -4.64 -3.31 7.69
CA GLY A 119 -4.83 -1.88 7.87
C GLY A 119 -6.30 -1.51 7.99
N LEU A 120 -7.16 -2.08 7.14
CA LEU A 120 -8.60 -1.83 7.20
C LEU A 120 -9.20 -2.38 8.49
N ALA A 121 -8.82 -3.59 8.90
CA ALA A 121 -9.29 -4.18 10.15
C ALA A 121 -8.89 -3.31 11.35
N TRP A 122 -7.70 -2.71 11.32
CA TRP A 122 -7.24 -1.85 12.38
C TRP A 122 -7.91 -0.46 12.35
N ILE A 123 -8.02 0.15 11.16
CA ILE A 123 -8.51 1.53 11.04
C ILE A 123 -9.99 1.64 11.41
N VAL A 124 -10.79 0.59 11.21
CA VAL A 124 -12.23 0.62 11.53
C VAL A 124 -12.53 0.26 12.98
N ARG A 125 -11.53 -0.14 13.76
CA ARG A 125 -11.75 -0.44 15.17
C ARG A 125 -12.22 0.80 15.93
N ARG A 126 -13.07 0.57 16.92
CA ARG A 126 -13.61 1.66 17.74
C ARG A 126 -12.49 2.46 18.41
N GLU A 127 -11.50 1.77 18.98
CA GLU A 127 -10.35 2.41 19.64
C GLU A 127 -9.55 3.28 18.67
N THR A 128 -9.36 2.80 17.44
CA THR A 128 -8.62 3.54 16.41
C THR A 128 -9.41 4.78 15.99
N ARG A 129 -10.70 4.64 15.74
CA ARG A 129 -11.55 5.79 15.40
C ARG A 129 -11.56 6.83 16.51
N ALA A 130 -11.60 6.39 17.76
CA ALA A 130 -11.51 7.30 18.91
C ALA A 130 -10.14 8.00 18.95
N ALA A 131 -9.06 7.25 18.69
CA ALA A 131 -7.70 7.82 18.68
C ALA A 131 -7.52 8.88 17.58
N TYR A 132 -8.20 8.71 16.44
CA TYR A 132 -8.17 9.71 15.36
C TYR A 132 -9.18 10.84 15.54
N GLY A 133 -10.03 10.77 16.57
CA GLY A 133 -11.04 11.80 16.83
C GLY A 133 -12.30 11.69 15.98
N VAL A 134 -12.48 10.57 15.28
CA VAL A 134 -13.67 10.32 14.45
C VAL A 134 -14.86 9.90 15.30
N LEU A 135 -14.59 9.21 16.41
CA LEU A 135 -15.61 8.72 17.32
C LEU A 135 -15.50 9.46 18.65
N ARG A 136 -16.63 9.98 19.17
CA ARG A 136 -16.62 10.63 20.47
C ARG A 136 -16.32 9.62 21.57
N ARG A 137 -15.43 10.01 22.48
CA ARG A 137 -15.23 9.27 23.72
C ARG A 137 -16.41 9.54 24.64
N GLU A 138 -17.11 8.48 25.00
CA GLU A 138 -18.13 8.54 26.06
C GLU A 138 -17.52 8.18 27.39
#